data_cd279cfa497a68b96c05af755e408b40
#
_entry.id   cd279cfa497a68b96c05af755e408b40
#
_cell.length_a   1.000
_cell.length_b   1.000
_cell.length_c   1.000
_cell.angle_alpha   90.00
_cell.angle_beta   90.00
_cell.angle_gamma   90.00
#
_symmetry.space_group_name_H-M   'P 1'
#
loop_
_entity.id
_entity.type
_entity.pdbx_description
1 polymer ?
#
loop_
_entity_poly.entity_id
_entity_poly.type
_entity_poly.pdbx_seq_one_letter_code
_entity_poly.pdbx_strand_id
1 'polypeptide(L)' 'MAWFRKKKTFVVHYLVQGIIDVERHFIVKAADIAEAAKKCQEKEGYHISILGWEILD' A
#
# COMPACT_ATOMS: atom_id res chain seq x y z
N MET A 1 22.52 5.71 -18.35
CA MET A 1 21.17 6.17 -18.43
C MET A 1 20.40 5.90 -17.16
N ALA A 2 19.64 6.87 -16.75
CA ALA A 2 18.88 6.75 -15.54
C ALA A 2 17.51 6.17 -15.82
N TRP A 3 17.24 5.05 -15.23
CA TRP A 3 15.94 4.41 -15.31
C TRP A 3 15.17 4.69 -14.04
N PHE A 4 15.14 5.95 -13.66
CA PHE A 4 14.46 6.29 -12.44
C PHE A 4 12.97 6.28 -12.68
N ARG A 5 12.30 5.40 -12.01
CA ARG A 5 10.87 5.51 -11.88
C ARG A 5 10.64 6.49 -10.75
N LYS A 6 10.02 7.59 -11.09
CA LYS A 6 9.72 8.60 -10.11
C LYS A 6 8.74 8.02 -9.09
N LYS A 7 9.13 8.03 -7.83
CA LYS A 7 8.28 7.51 -6.78
C LYS A 7 7.21 8.52 -6.44
N LYS A 8 6.03 8.01 -6.13
CA LYS A 8 4.90 8.80 -5.69
C LYS A 8 4.53 8.39 -4.29
N THR A 9 3.83 9.27 -3.58
CA THR A 9 3.36 8.96 -2.24
C THR A 9 1.95 8.41 -2.34
N PHE A 10 1.78 7.16 -1.94
CA PHE A 10 0.49 6.48 -1.94
C PHE A 10 -0.06 6.40 -0.53
N VAL A 11 -1.36 6.59 -0.41
CA VAL A 11 -2.09 6.23 0.79
C VAL A 11 -2.89 4.99 0.43
N VAL A 12 -2.53 3.86 1.03
CA VAL A 12 -3.19 2.59 0.75
C VAL A 12 -4.17 2.30 1.87
N HIS A 13 -5.43 2.13 1.51
CA HIS A 13 -6.48 1.76 2.47
C HIS A 13 -6.68 0.27 2.39
N TYR A 14 -6.61 -0.40 3.52
CA TYR A 14 -6.69 -1.85 3.52
C TYR A 14 -7.40 -2.35 4.76
N LEU A 15 -7.89 -3.57 4.65
CA LEU A 15 -8.57 -4.25 5.74
C LEU A 15 -7.66 -5.34 6.26
N VAL A 16 -7.42 -5.36 7.56
CA VAL A 16 -6.69 -6.44 8.20
C VAL A 16 -7.70 -7.47 8.65
N GLN A 17 -7.65 -8.65 8.05
CA GLN A 17 -8.60 -9.72 8.32
C GLN A 17 -8.20 -10.48 9.57
N GLY A 18 -9.18 -10.75 10.42
CA GLY A 18 -8.96 -11.46 11.66
C GLY A 18 -10.28 -11.80 12.29
N ILE A 19 -10.28 -11.98 13.61
CA ILE A 19 -11.53 -12.22 14.34
C ILE A 19 -12.43 -11.00 14.21
N ILE A 20 -11.82 -9.81 14.28
CA ILE A 20 -12.49 -8.55 13.99
C ILE A 20 -11.71 -7.88 12.89
N ASP A 21 -12.38 -7.56 11.77
CA ASP A 21 -11.72 -6.87 10.67
C ASP A 21 -11.46 -5.43 11.04
N VAL A 22 -10.23 -4.97 10.79
CA VAL A 22 -9.82 -3.61 11.13
C VAL A 22 -9.38 -2.91 9.86
N GLU A 23 -10.01 -1.78 9.57
CA GLU A 23 -9.61 -0.95 8.46
C GLU A 23 -8.44 -0.06 8.86
N ARG A 24 -7.42 -0.04 8.02
CA ARG A 24 -6.22 0.74 8.26
C ARG A 24 -5.77 1.45 7.00
N HIS A 25 -4.85 2.36 7.16
CA HIS A 25 -4.20 2.99 6.01
C HIS A 25 -2.70 3.04 6.23
N PHE A 26 -1.97 3.08 5.12
CA PHE A 26 -0.52 3.05 5.14
C PHE A 26 -0.02 4.03 4.09
N ILE A 27 0.84 4.94 4.50
CA ILE A 27 1.44 5.93 3.61
C ILE A 27 2.80 5.42 3.20
N VAL A 28 3.03 5.28 1.89
CA VAL A 28 4.25 4.68 1.38
C VAL A 28 4.66 5.32 0.07
N LYS A 29 5.95 5.45 -0.15
CA LYS A 29 6.48 5.90 -1.43
C LYS A 29 6.77 4.69 -2.30
N ALA A 30 6.27 4.73 -3.52
CA ALA A 30 6.40 3.63 -4.45
C ALA A 30 6.28 4.14 -5.88
N ALA A 31 6.78 3.38 -6.83
CA ALA A 31 6.71 3.74 -8.23
C ALA A 31 5.30 3.58 -8.79
N ASP A 32 4.59 2.57 -8.30
CA ASP A 32 3.21 2.29 -8.72
C ASP A 32 2.47 1.60 -7.60
N ILE A 33 1.18 1.37 -7.82
CA ILE A 33 0.33 0.77 -6.80
C ILE A 33 0.72 -0.68 -6.50
N ALA A 34 1.22 -1.41 -7.49
CA ALA A 34 1.64 -2.79 -7.27
C ALA A 34 2.77 -2.84 -6.24
N GLU A 35 3.74 -1.94 -6.36
CA GLU A 35 4.83 -1.85 -5.39
C GLU A 35 4.32 -1.41 -4.02
N ALA A 36 3.41 -0.44 -3.99
CA ALA A 36 2.83 0.04 -2.75
C ALA A 36 2.07 -1.07 -2.03
N ALA A 37 1.27 -1.83 -2.78
CA ALA A 37 0.51 -2.94 -2.22
C ALA A 37 1.43 -4.02 -1.65
N LYS A 38 2.51 -4.31 -2.37
CA LYS A 38 3.49 -5.30 -1.91
C LYS A 38 4.14 -4.85 -0.60
N LYS A 39 4.50 -3.58 -0.50
CA LYS A 39 5.08 -3.06 0.74
C LYS A 39 4.10 -3.13 1.89
N CYS A 40 2.84 -2.86 1.61
CA CYS A 40 1.78 -2.95 2.61
C CYS A 40 1.62 -4.40 3.10
N GLN A 41 1.63 -5.36 2.19
CA GLN A 41 1.55 -6.77 2.55
C GLN A 41 2.74 -7.20 3.38
N GLU A 42 3.93 -6.76 3.02
CA GLU A 42 5.14 -7.11 3.76
C GLU A 42 5.10 -6.57 5.18
N LYS A 43 4.50 -5.40 5.36
CA LYS A 43 4.39 -4.79 6.68
C LYS A 43 3.38 -5.52 7.55
N GLU A 44 2.21 -5.87 7.00
CA GLU A 44 1.11 -6.41 7.78
C GLU A 44 0.97 -7.92 7.69
N GLY A 45 1.70 -8.55 6.77
CA GLY A 45 1.53 -9.97 6.52
C GLY A 45 0.54 -10.21 5.39
N TYR A 46 0.01 -11.43 5.32
CA TYR A 46 -0.74 -11.83 4.14
C TYR A 46 -2.25 -11.77 4.32
N HIS A 47 -2.72 -11.38 5.49
CA HIS A 47 -4.16 -11.37 5.78
C HIS A 47 -4.73 -9.97 5.65
N ILE A 48 -4.51 -9.37 4.49
CA ILE A 48 -5.05 -8.04 4.23
C ILE A 48 -5.79 -8.02 2.90
N SER A 49 -6.75 -7.10 2.80
CA SER A 49 -7.45 -6.82 1.55
C SER A 49 -7.28 -5.35 1.24
N ILE A 50 -6.79 -5.05 0.05
CA ILE A 50 -6.63 -3.66 -0.37
C ILE A 50 -8.00 -3.13 -0.77
N LEU A 51 -8.44 -2.06 -0.11
CA LEU A 51 -9.73 -1.44 -0.37
C LEU A 51 -9.64 -0.35 -1.43
N GLY A 52 -8.51 0.33 -1.47
CA GLY A 52 -8.31 1.41 -2.40
C GLY A 52 -7.03 2.16 -2.09
N TRP A 53 -6.74 3.19 -2.87
CA TRP A 53 -5.55 4.00 -2.64
C TRP A 53 -5.75 5.39 -3.20
N GLU A 54 -4.89 6.30 -2.73
CA GLU A 54 -4.84 7.67 -3.22
C GLU A 54 -3.40 8.05 -3.48
N ILE A 55 -3.19 8.97 -4.38
CA ILE A 55 -1.86 9.53 -4.66
C ILE A 55 -1.85 10.95 -4.13
N LEU A 56 -0.91 11.24 -3.23
CA LEU A 56 -0.83 12.54 -2.59
C LEU A 56 -0.03 13.57 -3.39
N ASP A 57 0.89 13.12 -4.23
CA ASP A 57 1.76 14.03 -5.00
C ASP A 57 1.07 14.61 -6.20
#